data_bb25debc430d02057a7213f29c1a9ace
#
_entry.id   bb25debc430d02057a7213f29c1a9ace
#
_cell.length_a   1.000
_cell.length_b   1.000
_cell.length_c   1.000
_cell.angle_alpha   90.00
_cell.angle_beta   90.00
_cell.angle_gamma   90.00
#
_symmetry.space_group_name_H-M   'P 1'
#
loop_
_entity.id
_entity.type
_entity.pdbx_description
1 polymer ?
#
loop_
_entity_poly.entity_id
_entity_poly.type
_entity_poly.pdbx_seq_one_letter_code
_entity_poly.pdbx_strand_id
1 'polypeptide(L)'
;MSTTLDFYYDPSCPFCWVTSRWLVRVQKDRDIDITWRPFSLAIKNDELGNGTANHNGRGHVAGHRVLRVIAAAEKAGADAGALYTAFGRAYHTQDGAMDDSLIATVLKDHNLDASLADAADDASWDAHLETEQQAALDAVGNDVGVPIILFTKNGAEPQGYFGPVINALPSREEGLDLWDGLEKLAPAPSFYELKRTRPKGGPNKTGTESI
;
A
#
# COMPACT_ATOMS: atom_id res chain seq x y z
N MET A 1 -20.07 -9.24 11.59
CA MET A 1 -19.60 -7.93 12.08
C MET A 1 -18.45 -7.55 11.19
N SER A 2 -18.61 -6.45 10.43
CA SER A 2 -17.59 -5.98 9.48
C SER A 2 -16.36 -5.48 10.23
N THR A 3 -15.17 -5.87 9.79
CA THR A 3 -13.90 -5.31 10.24
C THR A 3 -13.47 -4.27 9.23
N THR A 4 -13.27 -3.02 9.66
CA THR A 4 -12.74 -1.96 8.82
C THR A 4 -11.21 -1.93 8.95
N LEU A 5 -10.53 -1.78 7.84
CA LEU A 5 -9.09 -1.84 7.75
C LEU A 5 -8.56 -0.67 6.91
N ASP A 6 -7.76 0.22 7.51
CA ASP A 6 -6.91 1.11 6.71
C ASP A 6 -5.59 0.39 6.39
N PHE A 7 -5.30 0.26 5.10
CA PHE A 7 -4.07 -0.36 4.61
C PHE A 7 -3.15 0.68 4.02
N TYR A 8 -2.04 0.97 4.71
CA TYR A 8 -1.04 1.94 4.25
C TYR A 8 0.00 1.24 3.39
N TYR A 9 0.24 1.80 2.20
CA TYR A 9 1.08 1.20 1.18
C TYR A 9 1.97 2.23 0.46
N ASP A 10 3.11 1.74 -0.02
CA ASP A 10 3.92 2.40 -1.05
C ASP A 10 3.91 1.51 -2.32
N PRO A 11 3.60 2.06 -3.50
CA PRO A 11 3.55 1.28 -4.75
C PRO A 11 4.88 0.57 -5.10
N SER A 12 6.02 1.10 -4.65
CA SER A 12 7.33 0.49 -4.88
C SER A 12 7.66 -0.64 -3.93
N CYS A 13 6.94 -0.76 -2.80
CA CYS A 13 7.23 -1.73 -1.74
C CYS A 13 6.74 -3.13 -2.11
N PRO A 14 7.65 -4.12 -2.30
CA PRO A 14 7.24 -5.46 -2.70
C PRO A 14 6.52 -6.23 -1.58
N PHE A 15 6.74 -5.88 -0.32
CA PHE A 15 6.01 -6.47 0.81
C PHE A 15 4.57 -5.92 0.90
N CYS A 16 4.37 -4.62 0.63
CA CYS A 16 3.02 -4.07 0.47
C CYS A 16 2.26 -4.78 -0.64
N TRP A 17 2.92 -5.05 -1.77
CA TRP A 17 2.31 -5.76 -2.88
C TRP A 17 1.81 -7.15 -2.45
N VAL A 18 2.66 -8.01 -1.90
CA VAL A 18 2.26 -9.37 -1.49
C VAL A 18 1.19 -9.34 -0.41
N THR A 19 1.34 -8.47 0.60
CA THR A 19 0.34 -8.34 1.68
C THR A 19 -1.00 -7.85 1.17
N SER A 20 -1.02 -6.88 0.27
CA SER A 20 -2.26 -6.39 -0.34
C SER A 20 -2.98 -7.47 -1.16
N ARG A 21 -2.25 -8.30 -1.90
CA ARG A 21 -2.86 -9.42 -2.67
C ARG A 21 -3.45 -10.48 -1.73
N TRP A 22 -2.79 -10.75 -0.61
CA TRP A 22 -3.36 -11.59 0.44
C TRP A 22 -4.66 -11.00 0.97
N LEU A 23 -4.70 -9.70 1.34
CA LEU A 23 -5.90 -9.03 1.84
C LEU A 23 -7.06 -9.07 0.84
N VAL A 24 -6.81 -8.75 -0.43
CA VAL A 24 -7.83 -8.82 -1.50
C VAL A 24 -8.38 -10.23 -1.67
N ARG A 25 -7.55 -11.26 -1.46
CA ARG A 25 -8.01 -12.66 -1.49
C ARG A 25 -8.87 -12.98 -0.27
N VAL A 26 -8.45 -12.60 0.92
CA VAL A 26 -9.18 -12.84 2.17
C VAL A 26 -10.53 -12.11 2.21
N GLN A 27 -10.60 -10.90 1.66
CA GLN A 27 -11.83 -10.10 1.55
C GLN A 27 -12.96 -10.84 0.81
N LYS A 28 -12.64 -11.80 -0.06
CA LYS A 28 -13.67 -12.61 -0.75
C LYS A 28 -14.38 -13.60 0.18
N ASP A 29 -13.78 -13.93 1.31
CA ASP A 29 -14.24 -14.95 2.26
C ASP A 29 -14.52 -14.37 3.66
N ARG A 30 -14.17 -13.13 3.92
CA ARG A 30 -14.36 -12.43 5.20
C ARG A 30 -14.98 -11.06 4.96
N ASP A 31 -15.81 -10.63 5.90
CA ASP A 31 -16.48 -9.32 5.88
C ASP A 31 -15.48 -8.23 6.32
N ILE A 32 -14.66 -7.78 5.37
CA ILE A 32 -13.59 -6.81 5.55
C ILE A 32 -13.84 -5.63 4.61
N ASP A 33 -13.83 -4.42 5.15
CA ASP A 33 -13.84 -3.20 4.37
C ASP A 33 -12.44 -2.57 4.41
N ILE A 34 -11.80 -2.45 3.23
CA ILE A 34 -10.42 -1.99 3.10
C ILE A 34 -10.40 -0.57 2.53
N THR A 35 -9.87 0.37 3.31
CA THR A 35 -9.52 1.71 2.83
C THR A 35 -8.03 1.74 2.49
N TRP A 36 -7.71 2.13 1.26
CA TRP A 36 -6.35 2.20 0.77
C TRP A 36 -5.75 3.56 1.08
N ARG A 37 -4.65 3.60 1.86
CA ARG A 37 -4.02 4.82 2.33
C ARG A 37 -2.59 4.96 1.80
N PRO A 38 -2.20 6.14 1.27
CA PRO A 38 -0.85 6.36 0.79
C PRO A 38 0.15 6.44 1.95
N PHE A 39 1.35 5.88 1.71
CA PHE A 39 2.53 6.07 2.56
C PHE A 39 3.75 6.14 1.65
N SER A 40 4.49 7.23 1.67
CA SER A 40 5.66 7.41 0.82
C SER A 40 6.93 6.99 1.53
N LEU A 41 7.58 5.94 1.04
CA LEU A 41 8.92 5.57 1.50
C LEU A 41 9.97 6.62 1.08
N ALA A 42 9.75 7.37 0.00
CA ALA A 42 10.63 8.47 -0.38
C ALA A 42 10.62 9.61 0.64
N ILE A 43 9.43 9.99 1.15
CA ILE A 43 9.33 10.94 2.27
C ILE A 43 9.97 10.35 3.54
N LYS A 44 9.61 9.10 3.87
CA LYS A 44 10.10 8.43 5.08
C LYS A 44 11.62 8.35 5.17
N ASN A 45 12.29 8.18 4.03
CA ASN A 45 13.74 7.99 3.92
C ASN A 45 14.48 9.29 3.54
N ASP A 46 13.79 10.44 3.44
CA ASP A 46 14.37 11.72 3.02
C ASP A 46 15.03 11.65 1.62
N GLU A 47 14.38 11.00 0.67
CA GLU A 47 14.89 10.78 -0.69
C GLU A 47 14.44 11.85 -1.70
N LEU A 48 13.60 12.81 -1.27
CA LEU A 48 13.04 13.87 -2.16
C LEU A 48 13.88 15.14 -2.22
N GLY A 49 15.06 15.20 -1.63
CA GLY A 49 15.88 16.40 -1.50
C GLY A 49 16.21 17.12 -2.82
N ASN A 50 16.20 16.42 -3.96
CA ASN A 50 16.36 16.96 -5.31
C ASN A 50 15.08 16.92 -6.15
N GLY A 51 13.92 16.78 -5.51
CA GLY A 51 12.64 16.57 -6.18
C GLY A 51 12.53 15.21 -6.87
N THR A 52 11.55 15.07 -7.77
CA THR A 52 11.24 13.81 -8.44
C THR A 52 11.85 13.67 -9.84
N ALA A 53 12.63 14.66 -10.30
CA ALA A 53 13.13 14.72 -11.68
C ALA A 53 14.18 13.62 -12.03
N ASN A 54 14.91 13.13 -11.04
CA ASN A 54 16.01 12.16 -11.23
C ASN A 54 15.60 10.75 -10.81
N HIS A 55 14.54 10.21 -11.41
CA HIS A 55 14.14 8.83 -11.20
C HIS A 55 14.27 8.02 -12.51
N ASN A 56 14.43 6.72 -12.38
CA ASN A 56 14.51 5.78 -13.50
C ASN A 56 13.24 4.88 -13.61
N GLY A 57 12.13 5.34 -13.08
CA GLY A 57 10.88 4.57 -12.99
C GLY A 57 10.94 3.44 -11.95
N ARG A 58 11.96 3.43 -11.10
CA ARG A 58 12.17 2.40 -10.07
C ARG A 58 12.40 3.03 -8.71
N GLY A 59 12.13 2.26 -7.64
CA GLY A 59 12.36 2.67 -6.25
C GLY A 59 11.34 3.66 -5.70
N HIS A 60 11.67 4.23 -4.55
CA HIS A 60 10.72 4.99 -3.73
C HIS A 60 10.29 6.30 -4.38
N VAL A 61 11.21 7.00 -5.07
CA VAL A 61 10.87 8.26 -5.75
C VAL A 61 9.85 8.03 -6.88
N ALA A 62 9.99 6.95 -7.65
CA ALA A 62 9.00 6.58 -8.65
C ALA A 62 7.65 6.19 -8.01
N GLY A 63 7.69 5.46 -6.90
CA GLY A 63 6.49 5.14 -6.11
C GLY A 63 5.78 6.40 -5.58
N HIS A 64 6.55 7.39 -5.13
CA HIS A 64 6.02 8.67 -4.66
C HIS A 64 5.29 9.45 -5.76
N ARG A 65 5.84 9.51 -6.98
CA ARG A 65 5.16 10.10 -8.14
C ARG A 65 3.82 9.43 -8.42
N VAL A 66 3.78 8.10 -8.36
CA VAL A 66 2.53 7.33 -8.51
C VAL A 66 1.55 7.62 -7.38
N LEU A 67 2.00 7.79 -6.14
CA LEU A 67 1.12 8.16 -5.02
C LEU A 67 0.44 9.51 -5.23
N ARG A 68 1.15 10.52 -5.76
CA ARG A 68 0.56 11.81 -6.12
C ARG A 68 -0.56 11.66 -7.17
N VAL A 69 -0.32 10.84 -8.21
CA VAL A 69 -1.33 10.57 -9.25
C VAL A 69 -2.54 9.85 -8.66
N ILE A 70 -2.33 8.84 -7.81
CA ILE A 70 -3.45 8.13 -7.14
C ILE A 70 -4.24 9.09 -6.27
N ALA A 71 -3.59 9.97 -5.48
CA ALA A 71 -4.27 10.96 -4.65
C ALA A 71 -5.10 11.96 -5.47
N ALA A 72 -4.55 12.44 -6.61
CA ALA A 72 -5.28 13.31 -7.53
C ALA A 72 -6.50 12.61 -8.15
N ALA A 73 -6.34 11.35 -8.55
CA ALA A 73 -7.41 10.54 -9.11
C ALA A 73 -8.49 10.21 -8.08
N GLU A 74 -8.13 9.89 -6.86
CA GLU A 74 -9.05 9.65 -5.74
C GLU A 74 -9.87 10.90 -5.44
N LYS A 75 -9.26 12.07 -5.41
CA LYS A 75 -9.96 13.36 -5.27
C LYS A 75 -10.95 13.61 -6.42
N ALA A 76 -10.69 13.05 -7.60
CA ALA A 76 -11.59 13.08 -8.75
C ALA A 76 -12.65 11.95 -8.73
N GLY A 77 -12.68 11.11 -7.68
CA GLY A 77 -13.66 10.04 -7.46
C GLY A 77 -13.23 8.66 -7.96
N ALA A 78 -11.95 8.46 -8.30
CA ALA A 78 -11.43 7.14 -8.69
C ALA A 78 -11.21 6.22 -7.46
N ASP A 79 -11.20 4.90 -7.71
CA ASP A 79 -10.87 3.88 -6.72
C ASP A 79 -9.34 3.76 -6.56
N ALA A 80 -8.82 4.25 -5.42
CA ALA A 80 -7.40 4.19 -5.09
C ALA A 80 -6.85 2.75 -5.06
N GLY A 81 -7.64 1.78 -4.58
CA GLY A 81 -7.25 0.37 -4.53
C GLY A 81 -7.13 -0.26 -5.90
N ALA A 82 -8.02 0.08 -6.84
CA ALA A 82 -7.96 -0.35 -8.23
C ALA A 82 -6.70 0.23 -8.92
N LEU A 83 -6.42 1.51 -8.73
CA LEU A 83 -5.22 2.16 -9.27
C LEU A 83 -3.93 1.57 -8.69
N TYR A 84 -3.86 1.41 -7.36
CA TYR A 84 -2.73 0.74 -6.71
C TYR A 84 -2.51 -0.66 -7.28
N THR A 85 -3.59 -1.41 -7.52
CA THR A 85 -3.51 -2.75 -8.12
C THR A 85 -2.96 -2.72 -9.54
N ALA A 86 -3.37 -1.75 -10.37
CA ALA A 86 -2.89 -1.61 -11.74
C ALA A 86 -1.39 -1.27 -11.79
N PHE A 87 -0.96 -0.24 -11.05
CA PHE A 87 0.45 0.14 -10.95
C PHE A 87 1.30 -0.98 -10.36
N GLY A 88 0.85 -1.57 -9.25
CA GLY A 88 1.58 -2.63 -8.57
C GLY A 88 1.73 -3.89 -9.40
N ARG A 89 0.71 -4.29 -10.17
CA ARG A 89 0.78 -5.43 -11.10
C ARG A 89 1.83 -5.18 -12.18
N ALA A 90 1.81 -4.02 -12.84
CA ALA A 90 2.79 -3.68 -13.86
C ALA A 90 4.22 -3.69 -13.30
N TYR A 91 4.43 -3.08 -12.13
CA TYR A 91 5.75 -2.94 -11.53
C TYR A 91 6.30 -4.24 -10.92
N HIS A 92 5.46 -4.96 -10.15
CA HIS A 92 5.94 -6.11 -9.37
C HIS A 92 5.90 -7.44 -10.13
N THR A 93 5.05 -7.59 -11.14
CA THR A 93 4.84 -8.87 -11.82
C THR A 93 5.15 -8.86 -13.31
N GLN A 94 5.24 -7.67 -13.95
CA GLN A 94 5.49 -7.53 -15.38
C GLN A 94 6.81 -6.83 -15.69
N ASP A 95 7.66 -6.60 -14.67
CA ASP A 95 8.93 -5.88 -14.76
C ASP A 95 8.82 -4.47 -15.37
N GLY A 96 7.64 -3.85 -15.27
CA GLY A 96 7.37 -2.49 -15.72
C GLY A 96 8.12 -1.44 -14.88
N ALA A 97 8.26 -0.24 -15.41
CA ALA A 97 8.72 0.94 -14.70
C ALA A 97 7.54 1.82 -14.33
N MET A 98 7.58 2.48 -13.17
CA MET A 98 6.61 3.51 -12.77
C MET A 98 7.02 4.85 -13.38
N ASP A 99 6.93 4.93 -14.70
CA ASP A 99 7.23 6.10 -15.52
C ASP A 99 5.95 6.74 -16.10
N ASP A 100 6.12 7.82 -16.86
CA ASP A 100 5.00 8.55 -17.45
C ASP A 100 4.18 7.69 -18.43
N SER A 101 4.82 6.74 -19.10
CA SER A 101 4.13 5.82 -20.01
C SER A 101 3.18 4.89 -19.26
N LEU A 102 3.62 4.35 -18.12
CA LEU A 102 2.76 3.52 -17.25
C LEU A 102 1.64 4.36 -16.64
N ILE A 103 1.95 5.59 -16.17
CA ILE A 103 0.94 6.52 -15.63
C ILE A 103 -0.15 6.77 -16.68
N ALA A 104 0.22 7.17 -17.90
CA ALA A 104 -0.73 7.41 -18.98
C ALA A 104 -1.57 6.17 -19.33
N THR A 105 -0.94 4.99 -19.34
CA THR A 105 -1.61 3.71 -19.62
C THR A 105 -2.66 3.40 -18.55
N VAL A 106 -2.30 3.48 -17.29
CA VAL A 106 -3.21 3.19 -16.16
C VAL A 106 -4.39 4.18 -16.14
N LEU A 107 -4.14 5.48 -16.31
CA LEU A 107 -5.22 6.47 -16.36
C LEU A 107 -6.19 6.17 -17.49
N LYS A 108 -5.69 5.86 -18.69
CA LYS A 108 -6.51 5.50 -19.86
C LYS A 108 -7.34 4.22 -19.61
N ASP A 109 -6.72 3.18 -19.08
CA ASP A 109 -7.39 1.88 -18.87
C ASP A 109 -8.49 1.97 -17.80
N HIS A 110 -8.37 2.95 -16.87
CA HIS A 110 -9.39 3.26 -15.88
C HIS A 110 -10.38 4.36 -16.31
N ASN A 111 -10.33 4.81 -17.57
CA ASN A 111 -11.18 5.88 -18.11
C ASN A 111 -11.09 7.20 -17.34
N LEU A 112 -9.90 7.53 -16.86
CA LEU A 112 -9.60 8.76 -16.12
C LEU A 112 -9.04 9.83 -17.05
N ASP A 113 -9.17 11.11 -16.63
CA ASP A 113 -8.63 12.24 -17.35
C ASP A 113 -7.10 12.16 -17.43
N ALA A 114 -6.55 12.29 -18.65
CA ALA A 114 -5.11 12.23 -18.86
C ALA A 114 -4.34 13.34 -18.13
N SER A 115 -4.97 14.50 -17.85
CA SER A 115 -4.35 15.60 -17.10
C SER A 115 -3.99 15.23 -15.66
N LEU A 116 -4.58 14.17 -15.09
CA LEU A 116 -4.20 13.68 -13.77
C LEU A 116 -2.74 13.18 -13.72
N ALA A 117 -2.12 12.90 -14.88
CA ALA A 117 -0.70 12.58 -14.97
C ALA A 117 0.21 13.73 -14.47
N ASP A 118 -0.22 14.98 -14.63
CA ASP A 118 0.55 16.15 -14.21
C ASP A 118 0.82 16.16 -12.71
N ALA A 119 -0.05 15.51 -11.93
CA ALA A 119 0.12 15.36 -10.49
C ALA A 119 1.43 14.63 -10.11
N ALA A 120 1.99 13.79 -10.98
CA ALA A 120 3.23 13.06 -10.71
C ALA A 120 4.39 14.01 -10.32
N ASP A 121 4.46 15.18 -10.94
CA ASP A 121 5.51 16.17 -10.72
C ASP A 121 5.02 17.44 -9.96
N ASP A 122 3.77 17.44 -9.49
CA ASP A 122 3.20 18.50 -8.68
C ASP A 122 3.39 18.24 -7.17
N ALA A 123 4.38 18.93 -6.59
CA ALA A 123 4.70 18.83 -5.18
C ALA A 123 3.59 19.36 -4.24
N SER A 124 2.56 20.02 -4.75
CA SER A 124 1.44 20.47 -3.90
C SER A 124 0.66 19.31 -3.28
N TRP A 125 0.78 18.10 -3.82
CA TRP A 125 0.20 16.87 -3.28
C TRP A 125 0.95 16.30 -2.07
N ASP A 126 2.20 16.72 -1.83
CA ASP A 126 3.03 16.18 -0.75
C ASP A 126 2.43 16.44 0.62
N ALA A 127 1.84 17.62 0.84
CA ALA A 127 1.18 17.93 2.12
C ALA A 127 0.04 16.96 2.46
N HIS A 128 -0.69 16.47 1.46
CA HIS A 128 -1.70 15.43 1.64
C HIS A 128 -1.05 14.10 1.99
N LEU A 129 -0.03 13.68 1.23
CA LEU A 129 0.70 12.42 1.47
C LEU A 129 1.37 12.40 2.85
N GLU A 130 1.97 13.51 3.28
CA GLU A 130 2.55 13.69 4.61
C GLU A 130 1.51 13.57 5.72
N THR A 131 0.33 14.15 5.52
CA THR A 131 -0.78 14.06 6.49
C THR A 131 -1.25 12.62 6.68
N GLU A 132 -1.48 11.88 5.59
CA GLU A 132 -1.87 10.48 5.63
C GLU A 132 -0.77 9.60 6.28
N GLN A 133 0.48 9.84 5.90
CA GLN A 133 1.63 9.13 6.47
C GLN A 133 1.79 9.40 7.96
N GLN A 134 1.61 10.66 8.40
CA GLN A 134 1.71 11.02 9.81
C GLN A 134 0.65 10.32 10.65
N ALA A 135 -0.59 10.20 10.14
CA ALA A 135 -1.65 9.45 10.81
C ALA A 135 -1.27 7.97 11.03
N ALA A 136 -0.61 7.35 10.05
CA ALA A 136 -0.07 5.99 10.23
C ALA A 136 1.01 5.93 11.30
N LEU A 137 1.97 6.87 11.27
CA LEU A 137 3.11 6.90 12.20
C LEU A 137 2.67 7.23 13.65
N ASP A 138 1.64 8.04 13.82
CA ASP A 138 1.05 8.33 15.15
C ASP A 138 0.44 7.07 15.77
N ALA A 139 -0.07 6.15 14.95
CA ALA A 139 -0.66 4.90 15.43
C ALA A 139 0.36 3.80 15.73
N VAL A 140 1.52 3.76 15.04
CA VAL A 140 2.46 2.63 15.14
C VAL A 140 3.87 3.00 15.56
N GLY A 141 4.20 4.31 15.62
CA GLY A 141 5.55 4.81 15.91
C GLY A 141 6.37 5.11 14.64
N ASN A 142 7.51 5.79 14.85
CA ASN A 142 8.32 6.35 13.77
C ASN A 142 9.44 5.42 13.27
N ASP A 143 9.63 4.25 13.88
CA ASP A 143 10.73 3.31 13.60
C ASP A 143 10.37 2.22 12.59
N VAL A 144 9.26 2.37 11.88
CA VAL A 144 8.72 1.42 10.92
C VAL A 144 8.59 2.01 9.52
N GLY A 145 8.49 1.13 8.53
CA GLY A 145 8.04 1.43 7.17
C GLY A 145 6.66 0.84 6.92
N VAL A 146 6.43 0.34 5.71
CA VAL A 146 5.17 -0.28 5.30
C VAL A 146 5.37 -1.75 4.88
N PRO A 147 4.29 -2.57 4.87
CA PRO A 147 2.87 -2.23 5.08
C PRO A 147 2.55 -1.88 6.53
N ILE A 148 1.52 -1.03 6.73
CA ILE A 148 0.90 -0.77 8.03
C ILE A 148 -0.59 -1.06 7.89
N ILE A 149 -1.19 -1.63 8.94
CA ILE A 149 -2.62 -1.88 9.03
C ILE A 149 -3.17 -1.23 10.28
N LEU A 150 -4.25 -0.44 10.14
CA LEU A 150 -5.05 0.01 11.26
C LEU A 150 -6.37 -0.77 11.27
N PHE A 151 -6.62 -1.48 12.35
CA PHE A 151 -7.85 -2.24 12.56
C PHE A 151 -8.85 -1.42 13.35
N THR A 152 -10.07 -1.31 12.84
CA THR A 152 -11.22 -0.82 13.59
C THR A 152 -12.28 -1.91 13.63
N LYS A 153 -12.62 -2.37 14.83
CA LYS A 153 -13.64 -3.40 15.03
C LYS A 153 -14.75 -2.87 15.92
N ASN A 154 -15.98 -2.98 15.43
CA ASN A 154 -17.19 -2.58 16.18
C ASN A 154 -17.17 -1.11 16.66
N GLY A 155 -16.52 -0.20 15.92
CA GLY A 155 -16.43 1.22 16.29
C GLY A 155 -15.51 1.51 17.49
N ALA A 156 -14.64 0.56 17.87
CA ALA A 156 -13.59 0.79 18.85
C ALA A 156 -12.48 1.71 18.29
N GLU A 157 -11.60 2.21 19.16
CA GLU A 157 -10.42 2.94 18.72
C GLU A 157 -9.55 2.08 17.80
N PRO A 158 -9.05 2.63 16.69
CA PRO A 158 -8.18 1.91 15.77
C PRO A 158 -6.93 1.37 16.46
N GLN A 159 -6.54 0.14 16.15
CA GLN A 159 -5.28 -0.46 16.59
C GLN A 159 -4.35 -0.63 15.41
N GLY A 160 -3.19 0.04 15.47
CA GLY A 160 -2.21 0.06 14.40
C GLY A 160 -1.10 -0.97 14.59
N TYR A 161 -0.68 -1.60 13.48
CA TYR A 161 0.46 -2.52 13.44
C TYR A 161 1.28 -2.32 12.17
N PHE A 162 2.60 -2.33 12.32
CA PHE A 162 3.49 -2.57 11.20
C PHE A 162 3.36 -4.03 10.73
N GLY A 163 2.99 -4.23 9.49
CA GLY A 163 2.72 -5.56 8.94
C GLY A 163 1.23 -5.84 8.75
N PRO A 164 0.87 -7.15 8.53
CA PRO A 164 1.78 -8.28 8.48
C PRO A 164 2.74 -8.20 7.28
N VAL A 165 4.00 -8.54 7.52
CA VAL A 165 4.99 -8.62 6.43
C VAL A 165 5.00 -10.05 5.89
N ILE A 166 4.34 -10.26 4.75
CA ILE A 166 4.16 -11.59 4.13
C ILE A 166 5.23 -11.79 3.07
N ASN A 167 5.98 -12.90 3.16
CA ASN A 167 7.10 -13.17 2.24
C ASN A 167 6.70 -13.90 0.96
N ALA A 168 5.53 -14.51 0.92
CA ALA A 168 4.95 -15.16 -0.26
C ALA A 168 3.44 -15.17 -0.13
N LEU A 169 2.72 -15.17 -1.25
CA LEU A 169 1.27 -15.28 -1.21
C LEU A 169 0.88 -16.64 -0.61
N PRO A 170 0.21 -16.67 0.57
CA PRO A 170 -0.18 -17.93 1.21
C PRO A 170 -1.24 -18.66 0.39
N SER A 171 -1.42 -19.96 0.63
CA SER A 171 -2.60 -20.67 0.13
C SER A 171 -3.89 -20.00 0.63
N ARG A 172 -5.05 -20.36 0.05
CA ARG A 172 -6.33 -19.81 0.53
C ARG A 172 -6.57 -20.15 2.00
N GLU A 173 -6.34 -21.39 2.39
CA GLU A 173 -6.53 -21.88 3.76
C GLU A 173 -5.58 -21.18 4.74
N GLU A 174 -4.27 -21.22 4.47
CA GLU A 174 -3.27 -20.52 5.29
C GLU A 174 -3.56 -19.01 5.39
N GLY A 175 -4.00 -18.39 4.30
CA GLY A 175 -4.34 -16.96 4.28
C GLY A 175 -5.53 -16.61 5.17
N LEU A 176 -6.54 -17.48 5.24
CA LEU A 176 -7.67 -17.31 6.14
C LEU A 176 -7.27 -17.54 7.60
N ASP A 177 -6.44 -18.54 7.89
CA ASP A 177 -5.93 -18.79 9.24
C ASP A 177 -5.08 -17.62 9.76
N LEU A 178 -4.23 -17.04 8.88
CA LEU A 178 -3.45 -15.84 9.21
C LEU A 178 -4.36 -14.65 9.53
N TRP A 179 -5.42 -14.45 8.75
CA TRP A 179 -6.37 -13.38 9.01
C TRP A 179 -7.12 -13.58 10.32
N ASP A 180 -7.69 -14.76 10.52
CA ASP A 180 -8.48 -15.10 11.71
C ASP A 180 -7.63 -14.98 13.00
N GLY A 181 -6.34 -15.33 12.91
CA GLY A 181 -5.37 -15.12 13.98
C GLY A 181 -5.10 -13.65 14.24
N LEU A 182 -4.83 -12.87 13.19
CA LEU A 182 -4.53 -11.45 13.27
C LEU A 182 -5.74 -10.65 13.80
N GLU A 183 -6.94 -10.94 13.32
CA GLU A 183 -8.18 -10.28 13.77
C GLU A 183 -8.47 -10.51 15.26
N LYS A 184 -7.99 -11.64 15.82
CA LYS A 184 -8.10 -11.92 17.27
C LYS A 184 -7.00 -11.23 18.08
N LEU A 185 -5.79 -11.11 17.52
CA LEU A 185 -4.66 -10.49 18.21
C LEU A 185 -4.74 -8.97 18.22
N ALA A 186 -5.15 -8.37 17.09
CA ALA A 186 -5.12 -6.92 16.89
C ALA A 186 -5.85 -6.11 17.98
N PRO A 187 -7.03 -6.50 18.47
CA PRO A 187 -7.71 -5.72 19.52
C PRO A 187 -7.14 -5.95 20.94
N ALA A 188 -6.12 -6.80 21.12
CA ALA A 188 -5.56 -7.07 22.44
C ALA A 188 -4.64 -5.93 22.90
N PRO A 189 -4.97 -5.15 23.97
CA PRO A 189 -4.24 -3.94 24.32
C PRO A 189 -2.83 -4.18 24.85
N SER A 190 -2.49 -5.43 25.17
CA SER A 190 -1.16 -5.85 25.63
C SER A 190 -0.27 -6.41 24.52
N PHE A 191 -0.78 -6.52 23.31
CA PHE A 191 -0.03 -7.07 22.17
C PHE A 191 0.53 -5.94 21.30
N TYR A 192 1.84 -5.91 21.07
CA TYR A 192 2.52 -4.89 20.28
C TYR A 192 3.26 -5.44 19.07
N GLU A 193 4.02 -6.52 19.24
CA GLU A 193 4.89 -7.02 18.16
C GLU A 193 5.08 -8.53 18.20
N LEU A 194 5.14 -9.14 17.01
CA LEU A 194 5.62 -10.50 16.79
C LEU A 194 6.51 -10.49 15.54
N LYS A 195 7.81 -10.74 15.70
CA LYS A 195 8.80 -10.60 14.62
C LYS A 195 9.71 -11.81 14.51
N ARG A 196 10.06 -12.19 13.29
CA ARG A 196 11.17 -13.11 12.98
C ARG A 196 12.03 -12.55 11.85
N THR A 197 13.28 -13.04 11.72
CA THR A 197 14.18 -12.65 10.63
C THR A 197 13.59 -13.03 9.28
N ARG A 198 13.54 -12.05 8.37
CA ARG A 198 13.08 -12.26 6.99
C ARG A 198 14.18 -12.92 6.16
N PRO A 199 13.84 -13.76 5.15
CA PRO A 199 14.80 -14.22 4.16
C PRO A 199 15.46 -13.05 3.42
N LYS A 200 16.70 -13.27 2.95
CA LYS A 200 17.35 -12.29 2.08
C LYS A 200 16.68 -12.23 0.71
N GLY A 201 16.65 -11.05 0.07
CA GLY A 201 16.22 -10.88 -1.32
C GLY A 201 14.79 -10.44 -1.57
N GLY A 202 14.04 -10.05 -0.57
CA GLY A 202 12.65 -9.60 -0.74
C GLY A 202 11.63 -10.75 -0.84
N PRO A 203 10.32 -10.45 -0.99
CA PRO A 203 9.27 -11.46 -1.01
C PRO A 203 9.18 -12.19 -2.36
N ASN A 204 8.70 -13.43 -2.31
CA ASN A 204 8.28 -14.16 -3.49
C ASN A 204 6.91 -13.64 -3.97
N LYS A 205 6.86 -13.13 -5.21
CA LYS A 205 5.67 -12.53 -5.81
C LYS A 205 4.87 -13.50 -6.70
N THR A 206 5.29 -14.77 -6.80
CA THR A 206 4.60 -15.79 -7.60
C THR A 206 3.13 -15.93 -7.18
N GLY A 207 2.23 -15.94 -8.14
CA GLY A 207 0.78 -16.09 -7.92
C GLY A 207 0.05 -14.78 -7.58
N THR A 208 0.77 -13.65 -7.45
CA THR A 208 0.14 -12.35 -7.17
C THR A 208 -0.39 -11.65 -8.42
N GLU A 209 0.04 -12.07 -9.59
CA GLU A 209 -0.32 -11.50 -10.90
C GLU A 209 -1.80 -11.64 -11.25
N SER A 210 -2.48 -12.63 -10.69
CA SER A 210 -3.89 -12.97 -10.98
C SER A 210 -4.90 -12.42 -9.97
N ILE A 211 -4.44 -11.65 -8.97
CA ILE A 211 -5.28 -11.16 -7.86
C ILE A 211 -5.49 -9.66 -7.96
#